data_25b0d24b1350efa60ca144bbeab0cbe3
#
_entry.id   25b0d24b1350efa60ca144bbeab0cbe3
#
_cell.length_a   1.000
_cell.length_b   1.000
_cell.length_c   1.000
_cell.angle_alpha   90.00
_cell.angle_beta   90.00
_cell.angle_gamma   90.00
#
_symmetry.space_group_name_H-M   'P 1'
#
loop_
_entity.id
_entity.type
_entity.pdbx_description
1 polymer ?
#
loop_
_entity_poly.entity_id
_entity_poly.type
_entity_poly.pdbx_seq_one_letter_code
_entity_poly.pdbx_strand_id
1 'polypeptide(L)'
;MQEGTVRFVDVEIHQIPTLRNPVMVVAFSGWNDAGEAATGALDHLIAAWRDDSSEIIPQLIADVDPEDFYDFQVNRPQVFTDESDSRKITWPTTEVYGLVLPHLDHDLVIVKGVEPSMRWKSFTLSLIHI
;
A
#
# COMPACT_ATOMS: atom_id res chain seq x y z
N MET A 1 23.64 -9.87 -6.38
CA MET A 1 23.04 -8.53 -6.57
C MET A 1 22.31 -8.15 -5.29
N GLN A 2 22.81 -7.16 -4.62
CA GLN A 2 22.12 -6.69 -3.41
C GLN A 2 20.88 -5.90 -3.80
N GLU A 3 19.74 -6.42 -3.45
CA GLU A 3 18.48 -5.71 -3.54
C GLU A 3 18.40 -4.75 -2.37
N GLY A 4 18.80 -3.51 -2.60
CA GLY A 4 18.78 -2.47 -1.57
C GLY A 4 17.46 -1.75 -1.54
N THR A 5 16.98 -1.47 -0.34
CA THR A 5 15.88 -0.53 -0.13
C THR A 5 16.39 0.87 -0.42
N VAL A 6 15.71 1.60 -1.31
CA VAL A 6 16.00 2.99 -1.62
C VAL A 6 14.95 3.86 -0.94
N ARG A 7 15.39 4.85 -0.18
CA ARG A 7 14.50 5.80 0.47
C ARG A 7 14.50 7.13 -0.28
N PHE A 8 13.35 7.48 -0.84
CA PHE A 8 13.07 8.82 -1.33
C PHE A 8 12.23 9.54 -0.30
N VAL A 9 12.75 10.62 0.25
CA VAL A 9 12.07 11.51 1.19
C VAL A 9 10.75 10.93 1.71
N ASP A 10 10.80 10.23 2.82
CA ASP A 10 9.62 9.71 3.55
C ASP A 10 8.89 8.53 2.86
N VAL A 11 9.38 8.06 1.73
CA VAL A 11 8.87 6.84 1.06
C VAL A 11 9.99 5.82 0.97
N GLU A 12 9.71 4.63 1.45
CA GLU A 12 10.64 3.51 1.37
C GLU A 12 10.28 2.65 0.16
N ILE A 13 11.21 2.56 -0.79
CA ILE A 13 11.01 1.76 -2.00
C ILE A 13 11.77 0.45 -1.82
N HIS A 14 11.03 -0.64 -1.93
CA HIS A 14 11.56 -2.00 -1.89
C HIS A 14 11.87 -2.48 -3.31
N GLN A 15 11.90 -3.77 -3.51
CA GLN A 15 12.13 -4.35 -4.83
C GLN A 15 10.93 -4.09 -5.76
N ILE A 16 11.20 -3.48 -6.91
CA ILE A 16 10.17 -3.24 -7.93
C ILE A 16 10.25 -4.35 -8.99
N PRO A 17 9.18 -5.12 -9.21
CA PRO A 17 9.15 -6.08 -10.29
C PRO A 17 9.10 -5.38 -11.65
N THR A 18 9.48 -6.07 -12.72
CA THR A 18 9.30 -5.54 -14.07
C THR A 18 7.82 -5.61 -14.44
N LEU A 19 7.21 -4.45 -14.65
CA LEU A 19 5.80 -4.32 -14.97
C LEU A 19 5.59 -3.93 -16.43
N ARG A 20 4.58 -4.53 -17.07
CA ARG A 20 4.22 -4.30 -18.48
C ARG A 20 3.00 -3.40 -18.54
N ASN A 21 3.12 -2.24 -19.19
CA ASN A 21 2.01 -1.28 -19.35
C ASN A 21 1.19 -1.12 -18.06
N PRO A 22 1.81 -0.80 -16.92
CA PRO A 22 1.13 -0.87 -15.64
C PRO A 22 -0.02 0.13 -15.56
N VAL A 23 -1.13 -0.33 -14.98
CA VAL A 23 -2.27 0.49 -14.62
C VAL A 23 -2.27 0.66 -13.11
N MET A 24 -2.35 1.89 -12.63
CA MET A 24 -2.40 2.18 -11.20
C MET A 24 -3.85 2.38 -10.75
N VAL A 25 -4.22 1.66 -9.70
CA VAL A 25 -5.51 1.83 -9.00
C VAL A 25 -5.22 2.32 -7.59
N VAL A 26 -5.85 3.42 -7.22
CA VAL A 26 -5.57 4.11 -5.95
C VAL A 26 -6.84 4.28 -5.15
N ALA A 27 -6.78 3.93 -3.86
CA ALA A 27 -7.86 4.22 -2.93
C ALA A 27 -7.29 4.59 -1.56
N PHE A 28 -7.89 5.61 -0.95
CA PHE A 28 -7.56 6.06 0.40
C PHE A 28 -8.80 5.97 1.29
N SER A 29 -8.64 5.39 2.48
CA SER A 29 -9.65 5.48 3.52
C SER A 29 -9.70 6.89 4.10
N GLY A 30 -10.88 7.35 4.49
CA GLY A 30 -11.08 8.68 5.03
C GLY A 30 -12.43 9.24 4.61
N TRP A 31 -12.55 10.56 4.59
CA TRP A 31 -13.79 11.25 4.30
C TRP A 31 -14.36 10.97 2.90
N ASN A 32 -13.49 10.66 1.95
CA ASN A 32 -13.88 10.38 0.57
C ASN A 32 -14.28 8.92 0.32
N ASP A 33 -14.05 8.04 1.29
CA ASP A 33 -14.31 6.61 1.17
C ASP A 33 -15.64 6.25 1.85
N ALA A 34 -16.73 6.65 1.22
CA ALA A 34 -18.08 6.46 1.78
C ALA A 34 -18.38 4.96 1.95
N GLY A 35 -18.66 4.55 3.20
CA GLY A 35 -18.92 3.16 3.53
C GLY A 35 -17.77 2.21 3.27
N GLU A 36 -16.55 2.73 3.19
CA GLU A 36 -15.33 1.97 2.85
C GLU A 36 -15.43 1.26 1.49
N ALA A 37 -16.17 1.83 0.55
CA ALA A 37 -16.42 1.20 -0.75
C ALA A 37 -15.15 1.08 -1.59
N ALA A 38 -14.36 2.14 -1.68
CA ALA A 38 -13.15 2.15 -2.50
C ALA A 38 -12.04 1.28 -1.91
N THR A 39 -11.73 1.46 -0.63
CA THR A 39 -10.72 0.63 0.04
C THR A 39 -11.18 -0.81 0.18
N GLY A 40 -12.45 -1.05 0.42
CA GLY A 40 -13.03 -2.39 0.46
C GLY A 40 -12.92 -3.12 -0.88
N ALA A 41 -13.09 -2.41 -1.98
CA ALA A 41 -12.91 -2.98 -3.32
C ALA A 41 -11.46 -3.42 -3.55
N LEU A 42 -10.49 -2.61 -3.16
CA LEU A 42 -9.07 -2.98 -3.26
C LEU A 42 -8.69 -4.14 -2.33
N ASP A 43 -9.23 -4.17 -1.12
CA ASP A 43 -9.02 -5.28 -0.20
C ASP A 43 -9.56 -6.59 -0.78
N HIS A 44 -10.74 -6.53 -1.39
CA HIS A 44 -11.33 -7.68 -2.06
C HIS A 44 -10.45 -8.20 -3.21
N LEU A 45 -9.94 -7.31 -4.05
CA LEU A 45 -9.04 -7.68 -5.14
C LEU A 45 -7.76 -8.33 -4.61
N ILE A 46 -7.12 -7.74 -3.62
CA ILE A 46 -5.89 -8.27 -3.04
C ILE A 46 -6.13 -9.65 -2.42
N ALA A 47 -7.22 -9.80 -1.66
CA ALA A 47 -7.59 -11.07 -1.03
C ALA A 47 -7.90 -12.14 -2.08
N ALA A 48 -8.63 -11.81 -3.14
CA ALA A 48 -8.96 -12.74 -4.21
C ALA A 48 -7.72 -13.31 -4.89
N TRP A 49 -6.70 -12.49 -5.13
CA TRP A 49 -5.45 -12.97 -5.71
C TRP A 49 -4.61 -13.78 -4.73
N ARG A 50 -4.65 -13.49 -3.44
CA ARG A 50 -3.93 -14.27 -2.42
C ARG A 50 -4.54 -15.65 -2.19
N ASP A 51 -5.87 -15.74 -2.23
CA ASP A 51 -6.62 -16.97 -1.96
C ASP A 51 -6.72 -17.88 -3.18
N ASP A 52 -6.55 -17.33 -4.37
CA ASP A 52 -6.53 -18.11 -5.60
C ASP A 52 -5.23 -18.94 -5.64
N SER A 53 -5.34 -20.19 -6.12
CA SER A 53 -4.19 -21.03 -6.43
C SER A 53 -3.36 -20.48 -7.60
N SER A 54 -3.71 -19.31 -8.11
CA SER A 54 -2.95 -18.62 -9.14
C SER A 54 -1.57 -18.21 -8.63
N GLU A 55 -0.60 -18.16 -9.54
CA GLU A 55 0.76 -17.69 -9.25
C GLU A 55 0.86 -16.17 -9.04
N ILE A 56 -0.28 -15.49 -8.97
CA ILE A 56 -0.34 -14.03 -8.81
C ILE A 56 -0.22 -13.68 -7.33
N ILE A 57 0.92 -13.14 -6.97
CA ILE A 57 1.20 -12.72 -5.60
C ILE A 57 1.43 -11.21 -5.56
N PRO A 58 0.60 -10.44 -4.84
CA PRO A 58 0.86 -9.03 -4.63
C PRO A 58 2.21 -8.82 -3.93
N GLN A 59 3.07 -8.03 -4.54
CA GLN A 59 4.38 -7.70 -4.00
C GLN A 59 4.38 -6.28 -3.48
N LEU A 60 4.75 -6.09 -2.21
CA LEU A 60 4.93 -4.75 -1.64
C LEU A 60 6.15 -4.09 -2.29
N ILE A 61 5.94 -3.01 -3.02
CA ILE A 61 7.02 -2.29 -3.71
C ILE A 61 7.39 -0.98 -3.04
N ALA A 62 6.49 -0.39 -2.28
CA ALA A 62 6.78 0.82 -1.52
C ALA A 62 5.82 0.97 -0.34
N ASP A 63 6.25 1.70 0.66
CA ASP A 63 5.39 2.17 1.74
C ASP A 63 5.84 3.57 2.19
N VAL A 64 4.97 4.22 2.93
CA VAL A 64 5.16 5.59 3.40
C VAL A 64 5.45 5.56 4.90
N ASP A 65 6.45 6.32 5.33
CA ASP A 65 6.70 6.49 6.76
C ASP A 65 5.51 7.19 7.42
N PRO A 66 4.79 6.53 8.31
CA PRO A 66 3.56 7.09 8.88
C PRO A 66 3.80 8.33 9.73
N GLU A 67 4.97 8.48 10.33
CA GLU A 67 5.26 9.60 11.23
C GLU A 67 5.29 10.94 10.51
N ASP A 68 5.62 10.95 9.23
CA ASP A 68 5.71 12.18 8.45
C ASP A 68 4.35 12.70 7.95
N PHE A 69 3.36 11.81 7.81
CA PHE A 69 2.13 12.14 7.09
C PHE A 69 0.85 11.96 7.90
N TYR A 70 0.88 11.26 9.02
CA TYR A 70 -0.31 10.91 9.79
C TYR A 70 -0.27 11.49 11.19
N ASP A 71 -1.40 12.07 11.59
CA ASP A 71 -1.64 12.45 12.98
C ASP A 71 -2.18 11.22 13.72
N PHE A 72 -1.40 10.67 14.63
CA PHE A 72 -1.78 9.48 15.37
C PHE A 72 -2.86 9.72 16.42
N GLN A 73 -3.24 10.96 16.67
CA GLN A 73 -4.43 11.26 17.48
C GLN A 73 -5.71 11.05 16.70
N VAL A 74 -5.67 11.25 15.39
CA VAL A 74 -6.79 11.05 14.46
C VAL A 74 -6.78 9.64 13.89
N ASN A 75 -5.65 9.24 13.32
CA ASN A 75 -5.42 7.91 12.77
C ASN A 75 -4.61 7.09 13.76
N ARG A 76 -5.29 6.51 14.73
CA ARG A 76 -4.62 5.81 15.84
C ARG A 76 -4.03 4.49 15.38
N PRO A 77 -2.81 4.15 15.82
CA PRO A 77 -2.30 2.81 15.65
C PRO A 77 -3.16 1.81 16.38
N GLN A 78 -3.25 0.61 15.83
CA GLN A 78 -4.03 -0.48 16.40
C GLN A 78 -3.10 -1.46 17.13
N VAL A 79 -3.50 -1.85 18.33
CA VAL A 79 -2.78 -2.88 19.09
C VAL A 79 -3.61 -4.14 19.07
N PHE A 80 -3.00 -5.25 18.73
CA PHE A 80 -3.66 -6.55 18.73
C PHE A 80 -2.70 -7.61 19.31
N THR A 81 -3.29 -8.72 19.74
CA THR A 81 -2.55 -9.88 20.21
C THR A 81 -2.59 -10.95 19.14
N ASP A 82 -1.43 -11.45 18.75
CA ASP A 82 -1.34 -12.53 17.77
C ASP A 82 -1.55 -13.91 18.42
N GLU A 83 -1.51 -14.95 17.59
CA GLU A 83 -1.70 -16.34 18.04
C GLU A 83 -0.64 -16.80 19.05
N SER A 84 0.51 -16.15 19.09
CA SER A 84 1.60 -16.43 20.06
C SER A 84 1.48 -15.65 21.37
N ASP A 85 0.35 -14.98 21.58
CA ASP A 85 0.10 -14.09 22.74
C ASP A 85 1.05 -12.88 22.80
N SER A 86 1.65 -12.52 21.67
CA SER A 86 2.49 -11.34 21.53
C SER A 86 1.68 -10.13 21.11
N ARG A 87 1.93 -8.99 21.73
CA ARG A 87 1.32 -7.73 21.35
C ARG A 87 2.02 -7.14 20.12
N LYS A 88 1.23 -6.76 19.13
CA LYS A 88 1.71 -6.10 17.92
C LYS A 88 1.00 -4.79 17.69
N ILE A 89 1.69 -3.87 17.05
CA ILE A 89 1.15 -2.55 16.70
C ILE A 89 1.14 -2.43 15.19
N THR A 90 -0.01 -2.03 14.66
CA THR A 90 -0.15 -1.65 13.24
C THR A 90 -0.32 -0.13 13.16
N TRP A 91 0.57 0.51 12.44
CA TRP A 91 0.55 1.94 12.20
C TRP A 91 -0.27 2.27 10.95
N PRO A 92 -0.99 3.39 10.92
CA PRO A 92 -1.60 3.85 9.69
C PRO A 92 -0.51 4.13 8.65
N THR A 93 -0.70 3.70 7.43
CA THR A 93 0.29 3.91 6.37
C THR A 93 -0.37 3.85 5.00
N THR A 94 0.40 4.16 3.97
CA THR A 94 0.04 3.92 2.58
C THR A 94 1.02 2.93 1.99
N GLU A 95 0.49 1.89 1.39
CA GLU A 95 1.25 0.81 0.79
C GLU A 95 1.02 0.75 -0.72
N VAL A 96 2.07 0.43 -1.45
CA VAL A 96 2.02 0.27 -2.91
C VAL A 96 2.38 -1.17 -3.25
N TYR A 97 1.47 -1.85 -3.93
CA TYR A 97 1.67 -3.22 -4.36
C TYR A 97 1.79 -3.31 -5.88
N GLY A 98 2.68 -4.16 -6.34
CA GLY A 98 2.78 -4.55 -7.74
C GLY A 98 2.22 -5.94 -7.96
N LEU A 99 1.49 -6.13 -9.06
CA LEU A 99 0.96 -7.42 -9.48
C LEU A 99 1.32 -7.67 -10.94
N VAL A 100 2.02 -8.76 -11.17
CA VAL A 100 2.31 -9.24 -12.53
C VAL A 100 1.17 -10.15 -12.96
N LEU A 101 0.48 -9.76 -14.04
CA LEU A 101 -0.69 -10.46 -14.57
C LEU A 101 -0.37 -11.06 -15.94
N PRO A 102 0.21 -12.27 -16.00
CA PRO A 102 0.74 -12.82 -17.26
C PRO A 102 -0.31 -13.09 -18.33
N HIS A 103 -1.58 -13.19 -17.94
CA HIS A 103 -2.68 -13.46 -18.87
C HIS A 103 -3.38 -12.18 -19.37
N LEU A 104 -2.95 -11.02 -18.90
CA LEU A 104 -3.50 -9.73 -19.31
C LEU A 104 -2.44 -8.87 -20.01
N ASP A 105 -2.89 -7.86 -20.74
CA ASP A 105 -1.99 -6.96 -21.44
C ASP A 105 -1.36 -5.90 -20.53
N HIS A 106 -1.88 -5.79 -19.32
CA HIS A 106 -1.44 -4.82 -18.33
C HIS A 106 -1.15 -5.49 -16.99
N ASP A 107 -0.08 -5.05 -16.34
CA ASP A 107 0.14 -5.35 -14.94
C ASP A 107 -0.53 -4.27 -14.08
N LEU A 108 -0.67 -4.52 -12.78
CA LEU A 108 -1.32 -3.58 -11.88
C LEU A 108 -0.35 -3.03 -10.83
N VAL A 109 -0.56 -1.77 -10.49
CA VAL A 109 -0.01 -1.16 -9.29
C VAL A 109 -1.20 -0.74 -8.43
N ILE A 110 -1.25 -1.22 -7.20
CA ILE A 110 -2.31 -0.88 -6.26
C ILE A 110 -1.72 -0.01 -5.16
N VAL A 111 -2.29 1.19 -5.01
CA VAL A 111 -1.96 2.11 -3.91
C VAL A 111 -3.13 2.14 -2.96
N LYS A 112 -2.89 1.73 -1.74
CA LYS A 112 -3.91 1.68 -0.70
C LYS A 112 -3.37 2.25 0.59
N GLY A 113 -4.15 3.08 1.23
CA GLY A 113 -3.75 3.65 2.51
C GLY A 113 -4.82 4.50 3.14
N VAL A 114 -4.40 5.20 4.17
CA VAL A 114 -5.21 6.21 4.85
C VAL A 114 -4.91 7.56 4.24
N GLU A 115 -5.93 8.39 4.08
CA GLU A 115 -5.77 9.76 3.62
C GLU A 115 -4.80 10.51 4.55
N PRO A 116 -3.74 11.16 4.01
CA PRO A 116 -2.76 11.81 4.87
C PRO A 116 -3.35 12.97 5.65
N SER A 117 -2.90 13.14 6.90
CA SER A 117 -3.35 14.22 7.77
C SER A 117 -2.63 15.54 7.47
N MET A 118 -1.41 15.46 6.94
CA MET A 118 -0.54 16.60 6.73
C MET A 118 0.45 16.35 5.59
N ARG A 119 1.15 17.41 5.17
CA ARG A 119 2.21 17.32 4.15
C ARG A 119 1.73 16.74 2.81
N TRP A 120 0.53 17.11 2.40
CA TRP A 120 -0.12 16.59 1.19
C TRP A 120 0.71 16.74 -0.07
N LYS A 121 1.40 17.87 -0.22
CA LYS A 121 2.26 18.12 -1.38
C LYS A 121 3.40 17.10 -1.44
N SER A 122 4.09 16.90 -0.32
CA SER A 122 5.20 15.93 -0.24
C SER A 122 4.70 14.51 -0.47
N PHE A 123 3.55 14.16 0.10
CA PHE A 123 2.91 12.87 -0.09
C PHE A 123 2.61 12.59 -1.57
N THR A 124 1.94 13.53 -2.22
CA THR A 124 1.56 13.40 -3.64
C THR A 124 2.78 13.30 -4.55
N LEU A 125 3.79 14.15 -4.32
CA LEU A 125 5.02 14.10 -5.11
C LEU A 125 5.79 12.79 -4.91
N SER A 126 5.79 12.24 -3.71
CA SER A 126 6.41 10.95 -3.43
C SER A 126 5.77 9.82 -4.21
N LEU A 127 4.44 9.80 -4.30
CA LEU A 127 3.72 8.77 -5.07
C LEU A 127 3.98 8.88 -6.57
N ILE A 128 4.15 10.09 -7.11
CA ILE A 128 4.44 10.29 -8.54
C ILE A 128 5.81 9.70 -8.91
N HIS A 129 6.76 9.67 -7.99
CA HIS A 129 8.12 9.21 -8.24
C HIS A 129 8.35 7.71 -8.00
N ILE A 130 7.31 6.98 -7.66
CA ILE A 130 7.38 5.51 -7.54
C ILE A 130 7.31 4.80 -8.93
#